data_669f493bec4f61342f1de247ebf492cd
#
_entry.id   669f493bec4f61342f1de247ebf492cd
#
_cell.length_a   1.000
_cell.length_b   1.000
_cell.length_c   1.000
_cell.angle_alpha   90.00
_cell.angle_beta   90.00
_cell.angle_gamma   90.00
#
_symmetry.space_group_name_H-M   'P 1'
#
loop_
_entity.id
_entity.type
_entity.pdbx_description
1 polymer ?
#
loop_
_entity_poly.entity_id
_entity_poly.type
_entity_poly.pdbx_seq_one_letter_code
_entity_poly.pdbx_strand_id
1 'polypeptide(L)'
;MIKYILTKFVGSKNDREVRRLRPLVAKINALEAELQKVSDDVLRQKTAAWKEELSKIQDDKELARRLDEILPEAFAVVKNACRRLCGTEIIVREHPLKWEMIPFDVQLIGGYALHSARIAEMATGEGKTLVATLPVYLNALSGRGVHIVTVNDYLAARDSEWMGAVYKFLGLTVGCILHDQPPRVRREQYNCDITYGTNAEFGFDYLRDNGMAARKEEQVQRGHYFAIVDE
;
A
#
# COMPACT_ATOMS: atom_id res chain seq x y z
N MET A 1 -26.80 -29.42 -12.27
CA MET A 1 -27.31 -29.91 -10.99
C MET A 1 -26.17 -30.34 -10.05
N ILE A 2 -25.29 -31.26 -10.43
CA ILE A 2 -24.14 -31.74 -9.59
C ILE A 2 -23.22 -30.62 -9.12
N LYS A 3 -22.86 -29.67 -10.01
CA LYS A 3 -22.00 -28.53 -9.68
C LYS A 3 -22.60 -27.60 -8.61
N TYR A 4 -23.92 -27.42 -8.66
CA TYR A 4 -24.68 -26.63 -7.68
C TYR A 4 -24.72 -27.29 -6.30
N ILE A 5 -24.91 -28.62 -6.26
CA ILE A 5 -24.92 -29.41 -5.02
C ILE A 5 -23.52 -29.43 -4.39
N LEU A 6 -22.47 -29.65 -5.20
CA LEU A 6 -21.06 -29.59 -4.74
C LEU A 6 -20.70 -28.23 -4.18
N THR A 7 -21.12 -27.13 -4.83
CA THR A 7 -20.83 -25.76 -4.33
C THR A 7 -21.53 -25.50 -3.00
N LYS A 8 -22.69 -26.08 -2.76
CA LYS A 8 -23.44 -25.94 -1.49
C LYS A 8 -22.74 -26.66 -0.32
N PHE A 9 -22.05 -27.78 -0.57
CA PHE A 9 -21.30 -28.53 0.47
C PHE A 9 -19.85 -28.11 0.63
N VAL A 10 -19.17 -27.79 -0.46
CA VAL A 10 -17.73 -27.50 -0.46
C VAL A 10 -17.43 -25.98 -0.46
N GLY A 11 -18.45 -25.16 -0.73
CA GLY A 11 -18.30 -23.71 -0.91
C GLY A 11 -17.78 -23.35 -2.32
N SER A 12 -17.85 -22.07 -2.66
CA SER A 12 -17.25 -21.53 -3.88
C SER A 12 -15.72 -21.58 -3.82
N LYS A 13 -15.05 -21.30 -4.94
CA LYS A 13 -13.58 -21.14 -4.96
C LYS A 13 -13.15 -20.05 -4.00
N ASN A 14 -13.89 -18.94 -3.97
CA ASN A 14 -13.59 -17.80 -3.10
C ASN A 14 -13.77 -18.17 -1.61
N ASP A 15 -14.82 -18.92 -1.25
CA ASP A 15 -15.00 -19.38 0.13
C ASP A 15 -13.83 -20.24 0.63
N ARG A 16 -13.27 -21.07 -0.25
CA ARG A 16 -12.11 -21.91 0.08
C ARG A 16 -10.84 -21.07 0.25
N GLU A 17 -10.62 -20.09 -0.62
CA GLU A 17 -9.47 -19.16 -0.49
C GLU A 17 -9.58 -18.34 0.79
N VAL A 18 -10.75 -17.78 1.10
CA VAL A 18 -11.00 -17.05 2.35
C VAL A 18 -10.72 -17.95 3.57
N ARG A 19 -11.23 -19.21 3.55
CA ARG A 19 -10.95 -20.16 4.65
C ARG A 19 -9.45 -20.46 4.79
N ARG A 20 -8.72 -20.57 3.69
CA ARG A 20 -7.27 -20.81 3.68
C ARG A 20 -6.51 -19.65 4.32
N LEU A 21 -7.01 -18.42 4.17
CA LEU A 21 -6.36 -17.23 4.69
C LEU A 21 -6.71 -16.90 6.15
N ARG A 22 -7.71 -17.55 6.75
CA ARG A 22 -8.08 -17.34 8.16
C ARG A 22 -6.90 -17.50 9.15
N PRO A 23 -6.02 -18.52 9.03
CA PRO A 23 -4.86 -18.63 9.91
C PRO A 23 -3.89 -17.46 9.79
N LEU A 24 -3.71 -16.92 8.58
CA LEU A 24 -2.90 -15.71 8.36
C LEU A 24 -3.52 -14.51 9.08
N VAL A 25 -4.83 -14.30 8.93
CA VAL A 25 -5.56 -13.22 9.60
C VAL A 25 -5.45 -13.35 11.12
N ALA A 26 -5.61 -14.56 11.65
CA ALA A 26 -5.44 -14.82 13.09
C ALA A 26 -4.02 -14.47 13.57
N LYS A 27 -2.98 -14.81 12.78
CA LYS A 27 -1.59 -14.47 13.06
C LYS A 27 -1.38 -12.94 13.05
N ILE A 28 -1.92 -12.24 12.06
CA ILE A 28 -1.84 -10.76 11.99
C ILE A 28 -2.47 -10.12 13.23
N ASN A 29 -3.66 -10.58 13.63
CA ASN A 29 -4.37 -10.06 14.79
C ASN A 29 -3.63 -10.33 16.09
N ALA A 30 -3.02 -11.51 16.23
CA ALA A 30 -2.21 -11.84 17.41
C ALA A 30 -0.96 -10.94 17.51
N LEU A 31 -0.25 -10.74 16.40
CA LEU A 31 0.88 -9.82 16.33
C LEU A 31 0.48 -8.38 16.63
N GLU A 32 -0.67 -7.92 16.08
CA GLU A 32 -1.20 -6.58 16.35
C GLU A 32 -1.49 -6.38 17.84
N ALA A 33 -2.05 -7.38 18.53
CA ALA A 33 -2.31 -7.32 19.95
C ALA A 33 -1.02 -7.16 20.79
N GLU A 34 0.08 -7.81 20.39
CA GLU A 34 1.39 -7.60 21.02
C GLU A 34 1.95 -6.21 20.72
N LEU A 35 1.77 -5.70 19.50
CA LEU A 35 2.23 -4.37 19.13
C LEU A 35 1.50 -3.24 19.88
N GLN A 36 0.30 -3.48 20.41
CA GLN A 36 -0.39 -2.50 21.26
C GLN A 36 0.38 -2.19 22.56
N LYS A 37 1.26 -3.07 23.00
CA LYS A 37 2.03 -2.95 24.25
C LYS A 37 3.33 -2.14 24.11
N VAL A 38 3.74 -1.81 22.87
CA VAL A 38 4.99 -1.12 22.60
C VAL A 38 4.78 0.34 22.22
N SER A 39 5.83 1.17 22.24
CA SER A 39 5.77 2.58 21.86
C SER A 39 5.70 2.77 20.34
N ASP A 40 5.31 3.99 19.92
CA ASP A 40 5.31 4.39 18.49
C ASP A 40 6.69 4.27 17.87
N ASP A 41 7.74 4.58 18.62
CA ASP A 41 9.11 4.51 18.13
C ASP A 41 9.55 3.09 17.77
N VAL A 42 9.04 2.08 18.48
CA VAL A 42 9.29 0.67 18.13
C VAL A 42 8.72 0.34 16.77
N LEU A 43 7.53 0.86 16.41
CA LEU A 43 6.95 0.65 15.07
C LEU A 43 7.79 1.31 13.98
N ARG A 44 8.27 2.55 14.22
CA ARG A 44 9.15 3.26 13.28
C ARG A 44 10.51 2.57 13.14
N GLN A 45 11.08 2.08 14.24
CA GLN A 45 12.33 1.31 14.21
C GLN A 45 12.20 0.02 13.43
N LYS A 46 11.07 -0.70 13.54
CA LYS A 46 10.79 -1.88 12.70
C LYS A 46 10.76 -1.52 11.22
N THR A 47 10.06 -0.44 10.86
CA THR A 47 10.04 0.07 9.48
C THR A 47 11.45 0.36 8.97
N ALA A 48 12.26 1.07 9.75
CA ALA A 48 13.61 1.43 9.37
C ALA A 48 14.51 0.18 9.21
N ALA A 49 14.41 -0.79 10.13
CA ALA A 49 15.17 -2.03 10.08
C ALA A 49 14.82 -2.86 8.82
N TRP A 50 13.53 -3.01 8.51
CA TRP A 50 13.11 -3.69 7.28
C TRP A 50 13.57 -2.96 6.02
N LYS A 51 13.47 -1.63 5.97
CA LYS A 51 13.99 -0.86 4.83
C LYS A 51 15.48 -1.09 4.64
N GLU A 52 16.27 -1.06 5.72
CA GLU A 52 17.70 -1.31 5.65
C GLU A 52 18.01 -2.75 5.18
N GLU A 53 17.29 -3.75 5.68
CA GLU A 53 17.44 -5.15 5.30
C GLU A 53 17.08 -5.38 3.84
N LEU A 54 15.87 -4.98 3.44
CA LEU A 54 15.31 -5.28 2.12
C LEU A 54 16.00 -4.50 0.99
N SER A 55 16.51 -3.30 1.25
CA SER A 55 17.28 -2.51 0.26
C SER A 55 18.57 -3.20 -0.18
N LYS A 56 19.11 -4.12 0.60
CA LYS A 56 20.32 -4.90 0.28
C LYS A 56 20.05 -6.09 -0.65
N ILE A 57 18.78 -6.51 -0.77
CA ILE A 57 18.38 -7.66 -1.58
C ILE A 57 18.20 -7.21 -3.03
N GLN A 58 19.06 -7.72 -3.93
CA GLN A 58 19.00 -7.39 -5.36
C GLN A 58 18.16 -8.40 -6.16
N ASP A 59 18.14 -9.68 -5.73
CA ASP A 59 17.38 -10.71 -6.40
C ASP A 59 15.87 -10.57 -6.11
N ASP A 60 15.06 -10.48 -7.17
CA ASP A 60 13.63 -10.26 -7.07
C ASP A 60 12.88 -11.42 -6.41
N LYS A 61 13.34 -12.66 -6.59
CA LYS A 61 12.71 -13.84 -6.00
C LYS A 61 13.00 -13.91 -4.49
N GLU A 62 14.21 -13.58 -4.10
CA GLU A 62 14.61 -13.50 -2.72
C GLU A 62 13.85 -12.38 -2.01
N LEU A 63 13.75 -11.20 -2.66
CA LEU A 63 12.97 -10.09 -2.14
C LEU A 63 11.49 -10.46 -1.95
N ALA A 64 10.87 -11.08 -2.95
CA ALA A 64 9.47 -11.51 -2.87
C ALA A 64 9.27 -12.51 -1.72
N ARG A 65 10.16 -13.52 -1.58
CA ARG A 65 10.12 -14.47 -0.48
C ARG A 65 10.22 -13.77 0.88
N ARG A 66 11.12 -12.82 1.00
CA ARG A 66 11.32 -12.10 2.27
C ARG A 66 10.14 -11.19 2.61
N LEU A 67 9.53 -10.55 1.62
CA LEU A 67 8.29 -9.79 1.79
C LEU A 67 7.14 -10.69 2.27
N ASP A 68 6.99 -11.89 1.70
CA ASP A 68 5.99 -12.87 2.15
C ASP A 68 6.22 -13.31 3.61
N GLU A 69 7.48 -13.47 4.02
CA GLU A 69 7.83 -13.85 5.41
C GLU A 69 7.44 -12.78 6.43
N ILE A 70 7.69 -11.50 6.12
CA ILE A 70 7.38 -10.38 7.03
C ILE A 70 5.94 -9.88 6.90
N LEU A 71 5.20 -10.28 5.86
CA LEU A 71 3.83 -9.82 5.58
C LEU A 71 2.91 -9.84 6.81
N PRO A 72 2.84 -10.92 7.61
CA PRO A 72 1.93 -10.95 8.75
C PRO A 72 2.24 -9.85 9.77
N GLU A 73 3.52 -9.60 10.03
CA GLU A 73 3.95 -8.57 10.98
C GLU A 73 3.81 -7.16 10.38
N ALA A 74 4.14 -6.97 9.11
CA ALA A 74 3.97 -5.70 8.42
C ALA A 74 2.49 -5.26 8.38
N PHE A 75 1.58 -6.18 8.11
CA PHE A 75 0.14 -5.89 8.15
C PHE A 75 -0.35 -5.59 9.57
N ALA A 76 0.19 -6.27 10.57
CA ALA A 76 -0.08 -5.97 11.97
C ALA A 76 0.41 -4.57 12.36
N VAL A 77 1.58 -4.15 11.87
CA VAL A 77 2.13 -2.79 12.08
C VAL A 77 1.20 -1.73 11.48
N VAL A 78 0.73 -1.92 10.23
CA VAL A 78 -0.23 -0.99 9.60
C VAL A 78 -1.54 -0.95 10.39
N LYS A 79 -2.11 -2.10 10.76
CA LYS A 79 -3.35 -2.18 11.54
C LYS A 79 -3.20 -1.47 12.90
N ASN A 80 -2.05 -1.65 13.55
CA ASN A 80 -1.75 -0.98 14.82
C ASN A 80 -1.56 0.53 14.65
N ALA A 81 -0.89 0.98 13.58
CA ALA A 81 -0.77 2.40 13.25
C ALA A 81 -2.14 3.05 13.05
N CYS A 82 -3.03 2.41 12.28
CA CYS A 82 -4.40 2.86 12.10
C CYS A 82 -5.14 3.00 13.46
N ARG A 83 -4.98 2.03 14.35
CA ARG A 83 -5.56 2.08 15.71
C ARG A 83 -5.03 3.25 16.53
N ARG A 84 -3.72 3.51 16.49
CA ARG A 84 -3.09 4.63 17.22
C ARG A 84 -3.52 5.99 16.69
N LEU A 85 -3.78 6.08 15.40
CA LEU A 85 -4.31 7.30 14.79
C LEU A 85 -5.78 7.55 15.11
N CYS A 86 -6.56 6.54 15.61
CA CYS A 86 -7.96 6.74 15.95
C CYS A 86 -8.14 7.89 16.96
N GLY A 87 -9.02 8.81 16.59
CA GLY A 87 -9.31 10.01 17.37
C GLY A 87 -8.40 11.20 17.07
N THR A 88 -7.30 11.03 16.30
CA THR A 88 -6.48 12.16 15.87
C THR A 88 -7.13 12.88 14.69
N GLU A 89 -6.90 14.18 14.61
CA GLU A 89 -7.30 15.01 13.49
C GLU A 89 -6.16 15.08 12.47
N ILE A 90 -6.49 14.83 11.21
CA ILE A 90 -5.59 14.95 10.08
C ILE A 90 -6.18 15.95 9.08
N ILE A 91 -5.32 16.68 8.38
CA ILE A 91 -5.76 17.60 7.34
C ILE A 91 -5.76 16.87 5.99
N VAL A 92 -6.94 16.83 5.36
CA VAL A 92 -7.17 16.24 4.04
C VAL A 92 -7.84 17.28 3.16
N ARG A 93 -7.19 17.69 2.10
CA ARG A 93 -7.65 18.75 1.19
C ARG A 93 -8.08 20.02 1.95
N GLU A 94 -7.21 20.47 2.86
CA GLU A 94 -7.42 21.67 3.70
C GLU A 94 -8.55 21.53 4.75
N HIS A 95 -9.20 20.38 4.82
CA HIS A 95 -10.27 20.14 5.79
C HIS A 95 -9.81 19.18 6.89
N PRO A 96 -10.14 19.46 8.16
CA PRO A 96 -9.87 18.56 9.26
C PRO A 96 -10.77 17.32 9.14
N LEU A 97 -10.14 16.15 9.23
CA LEU A 97 -10.78 14.85 9.21
C LEU A 97 -10.31 14.04 10.41
N LYS A 98 -11.25 13.53 11.20
CA LYS A 98 -10.91 12.64 12.30
C LYS A 98 -10.68 11.23 11.79
N TRP A 99 -9.55 10.62 12.16
CA TRP A 99 -9.28 9.23 11.80
C TRP A 99 -10.09 8.27 12.67
N GLU A 100 -10.85 7.38 12.04
CA GLU A 100 -11.71 6.41 12.74
C GLU A 100 -11.58 4.99 12.16
N MET A 101 -10.60 4.76 11.26
CA MET A 101 -10.49 3.51 10.51
C MET A 101 -9.45 2.57 11.13
N ILE A 102 -9.86 1.31 11.31
CA ILE A 102 -8.99 0.19 11.65
C ILE A 102 -9.33 -0.94 10.70
N PRO A 103 -8.37 -1.56 9.98
CA PRO A 103 -8.66 -2.63 9.05
C PRO A 103 -9.39 -3.81 9.68
N PHE A 104 -10.51 -4.23 9.05
CA PHE A 104 -11.24 -5.43 9.40
C PHE A 104 -10.55 -6.69 8.83
N ASP A 105 -10.91 -7.86 9.33
CA ASP A 105 -10.33 -9.13 8.90
C ASP A 105 -10.47 -9.38 7.39
N VAL A 106 -11.62 -9.04 6.81
CA VAL A 106 -11.85 -9.15 5.36
C VAL A 106 -10.95 -8.22 4.55
N GLN A 107 -10.60 -7.05 5.11
CA GLN A 107 -9.70 -6.09 4.48
C GLN A 107 -8.25 -6.57 4.52
N LEU A 108 -7.83 -7.30 5.57
CA LEU A 108 -6.52 -7.98 5.61
C LEU A 108 -6.40 -9.02 4.50
N ILE A 109 -7.49 -9.77 4.22
CA ILE A 109 -7.55 -10.71 3.10
C ILE A 109 -7.45 -9.99 1.75
N GLY A 110 -8.14 -8.86 1.59
CA GLY A 110 -8.05 -8.01 0.40
C GLY A 110 -6.62 -7.50 0.17
N GLY A 111 -5.97 -7.03 1.23
CA GLY A 111 -4.55 -6.61 1.18
C GLY A 111 -3.60 -7.73 0.76
N TYR A 112 -3.81 -8.94 1.28
CA TYR A 112 -3.05 -10.13 0.83
C TYR A 112 -3.29 -10.44 -0.65
N ALA A 113 -4.54 -10.36 -1.13
CA ALA A 113 -4.86 -10.61 -2.53
C ALA A 113 -4.12 -9.62 -3.46
N LEU A 114 -4.11 -8.34 -3.11
CA LEU A 114 -3.40 -7.30 -3.87
C LEU A 114 -1.88 -7.52 -3.85
N HIS A 115 -1.29 -7.86 -2.70
CA HIS A 115 0.13 -8.19 -2.62
C HIS A 115 0.50 -9.39 -3.50
N SER A 116 -0.38 -10.37 -3.57
CA SER A 116 -0.22 -11.58 -4.40
C SER A 116 -0.51 -11.35 -5.90
N ALA A 117 -0.49 -10.12 -6.39
CA ALA A 117 -0.79 -9.73 -7.77
C ALA A 117 -2.16 -10.25 -8.26
N ARG A 118 -3.17 -10.20 -7.40
CA ARG A 118 -4.56 -10.59 -7.71
C ARG A 118 -5.47 -9.38 -7.70
N ILE A 119 -6.62 -9.51 -8.34
CA ILE A 119 -7.69 -8.52 -8.27
C ILE A 119 -8.50 -8.78 -6.98
N ALA A 120 -8.64 -7.73 -6.17
CA ALA A 120 -9.52 -7.72 -5.01
C ALA A 120 -10.81 -6.97 -5.40
N GLU A 121 -11.86 -7.74 -5.69
CA GLU A 121 -13.19 -7.17 -5.95
C GLU A 121 -13.85 -6.79 -4.61
N MET A 122 -14.14 -5.50 -4.47
CA MET A 122 -14.75 -4.93 -3.27
C MET A 122 -15.86 -3.97 -3.67
N ALA A 123 -17.01 -4.03 -2.98
CA ALA A 123 -18.11 -3.12 -3.23
C ALA A 123 -17.77 -1.68 -2.82
N THR A 124 -18.53 -0.73 -3.35
CA THR A 124 -18.41 0.68 -2.94
C THR A 124 -18.69 0.80 -1.44
N GLY A 125 -17.83 1.56 -0.72
CA GLY A 125 -17.94 1.75 0.73
C GLY A 125 -17.25 0.70 1.59
N GLU A 126 -16.70 -0.38 1.03
CA GLU A 126 -15.98 -1.41 1.79
C GLU A 126 -14.54 -1.04 2.20
N GLY A 127 -14.12 0.18 1.87
CA GLY A 127 -12.82 0.71 2.30
C GLY A 127 -11.64 0.27 1.43
N LYS A 128 -11.80 0.22 0.11
CA LYS A 128 -10.73 -0.12 -0.87
C LYS A 128 -9.45 0.67 -0.62
N THR A 129 -9.57 1.99 -0.38
CA THR A 129 -8.43 2.88 -0.12
C THR A 129 -7.64 2.46 1.13
N LEU A 130 -8.34 2.05 2.20
CA LEU A 130 -7.69 1.52 3.41
C LEU A 130 -7.03 0.16 3.16
N VAL A 131 -7.68 -0.72 2.40
CA VAL A 131 -7.12 -2.04 2.04
C VAL A 131 -5.80 -1.90 1.29
N ALA A 132 -5.71 -0.94 0.37
CA ALA A 132 -4.50 -0.67 -0.39
C ALA A 132 -3.30 -0.30 0.52
N THR A 133 -3.53 0.29 1.70
CA THR A 133 -2.44 0.69 2.61
C THR A 133 -1.58 -0.49 3.06
N LEU A 134 -2.15 -1.67 3.19
CA LEU A 134 -1.48 -2.88 3.67
C LEU A 134 -0.36 -3.34 2.70
N PRO A 135 -0.67 -3.69 1.44
CA PRO A 135 0.35 -4.11 0.49
C PRO A 135 1.25 -2.95 0.05
N VAL A 136 0.76 -1.72 0.04
CA VAL A 136 1.57 -0.54 -0.28
C VAL A 136 2.67 -0.35 0.75
N TYR A 137 2.35 -0.36 2.03
CA TYR A 137 3.35 -0.30 3.10
C TYR A 137 4.38 -1.41 2.96
N LEU A 138 3.93 -2.67 2.84
CA LEU A 138 4.82 -3.83 2.74
C LEU A 138 5.81 -3.71 1.58
N ASN A 139 5.32 -3.37 0.38
CA ASN A 139 6.18 -3.27 -0.81
C ASN A 139 7.06 -2.02 -0.80
N ALA A 140 6.63 -0.92 -0.16
CA ALA A 140 7.43 0.28 0.01
C ALA A 140 8.69 0.06 0.87
N LEU A 141 8.69 -0.93 1.77
CA LEU A 141 9.84 -1.30 2.57
C LEU A 141 11.05 -1.74 1.72
N SER A 142 10.83 -2.18 0.48
CA SER A 142 11.91 -2.52 -0.46
C SER A 142 12.78 -1.31 -0.86
N GLY A 143 12.30 -0.07 -0.65
CA GLY A 143 12.94 1.15 -1.12
C GLY A 143 12.88 1.39 -2.64
N ARG A 144 12.25 0.48 -3.40
CA ARG A 144 12.18 0.54 -4.87
C ARG A 144 11.07 1.45 -5.41
N GLY A 145 10.20 1.98 -4.54
CA GLY A 145 9.08 2.84 -4.89
C GLY A 145 7.81 2.07 -5.23
N VAL A 146 6.69 2.57 -4.69
CA VAL A 146 5.35 2.03 -4.94
C VAL A 146 4.50 3.12 -5.55
N HIS A 147 3.76 2.78 -6.61
CA HIS A 147 2.83 3.69 -7.27
C HIS A 147 1.38 3.32 -6.95
N ILE A 148 0.57 4.34 -6.67
CA ILE A 148 -0.87 4.18 -6.52
C ILE A 148 -1.54 5.02 -7.61
N VAL A 149 -2.23 4.31 -8.50
CA VAL A 149 -2.87 4.91 -9.67
C VAL A 149 -4.33 5.14 -9.36
N THR A 150 -4.76 6.40 -9.45
CA THR A 150 -6.13 6.83 -9.20
C THR A 150 -6.77 7.40 -10.47
N VAL A 151 -8.10 7.56 -10.45
CA VAL A 151 -8.87 8.02 -11.61
C VAL A 151 -8.60 9.50 -11.96
N ASN A 152 -8.36 10.35 -10.95
CA ASN A 152 -8.17 11.79 -11.15
C ASN A 152 -7.28 12.43 -10.08
N ASP A 153 -6.83 13.65 -10.33
CA ASP A 153 -5.94 14.42 -9.47
C ASP A 153 -6.55 14.69 -8.07
N TYR A 154 -7.87 14.89 -8.01
CA TYR A 154 -8.55 15.11 -6.73
C TYR A 154 -8.40 13.89 -5.81
N LEU A 155 -8.65 12.68 -6.35
CA LEU A 155 -8.49 11.45 -5.58
C LEU A 155 -7.02 11.17 -5.26
N ALA A 156 -6.10 11.43 -6.20
CA ALA A 156 -4.67 11.28 -5.94
C ALA A 156 -4.22 12.15 -4.76
N ALA A 157 -4.58 13.42 -4.77
CA ALA A 157 -4.24 14.34 -3.69
C ALA A 157 -4.95 13.99 -2.37
N ARG A 158 -6.26 13.70 -2.42
CA ARG A 158 -7.04 13.31 -1.22
C ARG A 158 -6.46 12.06 -0.55
N ASP A 159 -6.21 11.01 -1.32
CA ASP A 159 -5.80 9.72 -0.78
C ASP A 159 -4.34 9.72 -0.34
N SER A 160 -3.47 10.49 -1.02
CA SER A 160 -2.08 10.69 -0.59
C SER A 160 -1.98 11.44 0.75
N GLU A 161 -2.89 12.38 1.02
CA GLU A 161 -2.97 13.08 2.31
C GLU A 161 -3.60 12.18 3.38
N TRP A 162 -4.73 11.53 3.06
CA TRP A 162 -5.49 10.72 3.99
C TRP A 162 -4.75 9.45 4.42
N MET A 163 -4.44 8.56 3.48
CA MET A 163 -3.68 7.33 3.79
C MET A 163 -2.20 7.65 4.10
N GLY A 164 -1.70 8.75 3.58
CA GLY A 164 -0.38 9.29 3.90
C GLY A 164 -0.14 9.49 5.38
N ALA A 165 -1.18 9.75 6.17
CA ALA A 165 -1.07 9.85 7.62
C ALA A 165 -0.52 8.55 8.24
N VAL A 166 -0.99 7.38 7.78
CA VAL A 166 -0.51 6.06 8.25
C VAL A 166 0.95 5.83 7.86
N TYR A 167 1.29 6.09 6.60
CA TYR A 167 2.65 5.88 6.10
C TYR A 167 3.67 6.79 6.79
N LYS A 168 3.33 8.07 6.93
CA LYS A 168 4.18 9.07 7.63
C LYS A 168 4.33 8.73 9.11
N PHE A 169 3.25 8.28 9.77
CA PHE A 169 3.32 7.80 11.15
C PHE A 169 4.33 6.68 11.32
N LEU A 170 4.43 5.79 10.33
CA LEU A 170 5.37 4.67 10.29
C LEU A 170 6.76 5.02 9.73
N GLY A 171 7.00 6.28 9.34
CA GLY A 171 8.31 6.75 8.88
C GLY A 171 8.58 6.60 7.39
N LEU A 172 7.54 6.39 6.56
CA LEU A 172 7.64 6.39 5.10
C LEU A 172 7.32 7.76 4.51
N THR A 173 7.89 8.05 3.34
CA THR A 173 7.65 9.27 2.57
C THR A 173 6.55 9.05 1.53
N VAL A 174 5.72 10.08 1.32
CA VAL A 174 4.59 10.04 0.38
C VAL A 174 4.64 11.23 -0.54
N GLY A 175 4.63 10.98 -1.84
CA GLY A 175 4.54 11.96 -2.90
C GLY A 175 3.22 11.87 -3.67
N CYS A 176 2.90 12.93 -4.41
CA CYS A 176 1.72 12.99 -5.26
C CYS A 176 2.06 13.73 -6.55
N ILE A 177 1.83 13.06 -7.69
CA ILE A 177 1.97 13.64 -9.02
C ILE A 177 0.61 14.21 -9.44
N LEU A 178 0.60 15.51 -9.70
CA LEU A 178 -0.57 16.25 -10.17
C LEU A 178 -0.27 16.92 -11.51
N HIS A 179 -1.32 17.30 -12.20
CA HIS A 179 -1.20 18.07 -13.44
C HIS A 179 -0.39 19.37 -13.20
N ASP A 180 0.25 19.86 -14.24
CA ASP A 180 1.06 21.10 -14.24
C ASP A 180 2.26 21.18 -13.28
N GLN A 181 2.64 20.10 -12.62
CA GLN A 181 3.87 20.09 -11.83
C GLN A 181 5.13 20.12 -12.73
N PRO A 182 6.12 21.00 -12.43
CA PRO A 182 7.38 21.01 -13.18
C PRO A 182 8.21 19.75 -12.94
N PRO A 183 9.09 19.36 -13.89
CA PRO A 183 9.87 18.10 -13.80
C PRO A 183 10.66 17.95 -12.51
N ARG A 184 11.21 19.05 -11.96
CA ARG A 184 11.93 19.02 -10.68
C ARG A 184 11.03 18.54 -9.54
N VAL A 185 9.82 19.09 -9.43
CA VAL A 185 8.86 18.70 -8.37
C VAL A 185 8.44 17.25 -8.57
N ARG A 186 8.12 16.84 -9.82
CA ARG A 186 7.77 15.45 -10.12
C ARG A 186 8.85 14.48 -9.68
N ARG A 187 10.12 14.77 -9.93
CA ARG A 187 11.25 13.94 -9.50
C ARG A 187 11.31 13.80 -7.98
N GLU A 188 11.10 14.89 -7.25
CA GLU A 188 11.02 14.86 -5.79
C GLU A 188 9.89 13.94 -5.31
N GLN A 189 8.71 13.99 -5.97
CA GLN A 189 7.57 13.12 -5.64
C GLN A 189 7.87 11.64 -5.97
N TYR A 190 8.47 11.33 -7.12
CA TYR A 190 8.87 9.96 -7.46
C TYR A 190 9.96 9.39 -6.56
N ASN A 191 10.76 10.21 -5.92
CA ASN A 191 11.77 9.77 -4.96
C ASN A 191 11.19 9.41 -3.58
N CYS A 192 9.92 9.67 -3.33
CA CYS A 192 9.24 9.18 -2.14
C CYS A 192 9.10 7.65 -2.16
N ASP A 193 8.90 7.04 -1.01
CA ASP A 193 8.65 5.59 -0.89
C ASP A 193 7.36 5.18 -1.60
N ILE A 194 6.36 6.06 -1.57
CA ILE A 194 5.03 5.85 -2.14
C ILE A 194 4.66 7.09 -2.95
N THR A 195 4.19 6.90 -4.19
CA THR A 195 3.79 7.99 -5.07
C THR A 195 2.37 7.75 -5.60
N TYR A 196 1.48 8.70 -5.32
CA TYR A 196 0.12 8.75 -5.87
C TYR A 196 0.10 9.55 -7.17
N GLY A 197 -0.80 9.20 -8.06
CA GLY A 197 -1.02 9.94 -9.31
C GLY A 197 -2.08 9.30 -10.17
N THR A 198 -2.40 9.92 -11.29
CA THR A 198 -3.33 9.34 -12.27
C THR A 198 -2.57 8.48 -13.29
N ASN A 199 -3.29 7.57 -13.95
CA ASN A 199 -2.73 6.77 -15.03
C ASN A 199 -2.16 7.64 -16.16
N ALA A 200 -2.82 8.78 -16.49
CA ALA A 200 -2.37 9.71 -17.51
C ALA A 200 -1.03 10.36 -17.12
N GLU A 201 -0.90 10.84 -15.88
CA GLU A 201 0.33 11.48 -15.40
C GLU A 201 1.52 10.51 -15.38
N PHE A 202 1.34 9.29 -14.85
CA PHE A 202 2.36 8.26 -14.89
C PHE A 202 2.75 7.87 -16.32
N GLY A 203 1.76 7.73 -17.21
CA GLY A 203 1.98 7.38 -18.60
C GLY A 203 2.70 8.46 -19.39
N PHE A 204 2.32 9.73 -19.23
CA PHE A 204 2.99 10.84 -19.89
C PHE A 204 4.40 11.07 -19.36
N ASP A 205 4.64 10.89 -18.07
CA ASP A 205 5.99 10.95 -17.52
C ASP A 205 6.87 9.81 -18.08
N TYR A 206 6.33 8.60 -18.20
CA TYR A 206 7.02 7.49 -18.84
C TYR A 206 7.39 7.79 -20.30
N LEU A 207 6.46 8.36 -21.07
CA LEU A 207 6.72 8.73 -22.46
C LEU A 207 7.75 9.84 -22.57
N ARG A 208 7.71 10.86 -21.71
CA ARG A 208 8.73 11.91 -21.65
C ARG A 208 10.11 11.36 -21.31
N ASP A 209 10.19 10.51 -20.28
CA ASP A 209 11.44 9.93 -19.83
C ASP A 209 12.10 9.01 -20.88
N ASN A 210 11.30 8.27 -21.66
CA ASN A 210 11.81 7.30 -22.63
C ASN A 210 11.84 7.82 -24.09
N GLY A 211 11.12 8.87 -24.38
CA GLY A 211 11.03 9.41 -25.74
C GLY A 211 11.71 10.77 -25.94
N MET A 212 11.84 11.58 -24.90
CA MET A 212 12.31 12.97 -25.01
C MET A 212 13.54 13.26 -24.17
N ALA A 213 13.75 12.58 -23.04
CA ALA A 213 14.91 12.78 -22.17
C ALA A 213 16.18 12.27 -22.86
N ALA A 214 17.14 13.18 -23.11
CA ALA A 214 18.42 12.84 -23.71
C ALA A 214 19.41 12.23 -22.69
N ARG A 215 19.18 12.46 -21.41
CA ARG A 215 20.05 12.03 -20.32
C ARG A 215 19.21 11.47 -19.16
N LYS A 216 19.79 10.56 -18.39
CA LYS A 216 19.14 9.94 -17.24
C LYS A 216 18.76 10.96 -16.16
N GLU A 217 19.53 12.03 -16.03
CA GLU A 217 19.29 13.12 -15.09
C GLU A 217 18.06 13.97 -15.43
N GLU A 218 17.58 13.91 -16.67
CA GLU A 218 16.38 14.58 -17.14
C GLU A 218 15.11 13.77 -16.84
N GLN A 219 15.24 12.46 -16.63
CA GLN A 219 14.12 11.57 -16.28
C GLN A 219 13.58 11.90 -14.89
N VAL A 220 12.27 11.83 -14.75
CA VAL A 220 11.59 12.09 -13.46
C VAL A 220 11.30 10.81 -12.70
N GLN A 221 11.02 9.70 -13.41
CA GLN A 221 10.74 8.40 -12.82
C GLN A 221 12.05 7.65 -12.54
N ARG A 222 12.08 6.88 -11.46
CA ARG A 222 13.26 6.09 -11.07
C ARG A 222 13.14 4.59 -11.39
N GLY A 223 12.00 4.13 -11.82
CA GLY A 223 11.71 2.72 -12.13
C GLY A 223 10.32 2.32 -11.67
N HIS A 224 9.92 1.11 -12.08
CA HIS A 224 8.59 0.55 -11.78
C HIS A 224 8.78 -0.78 -11.06
N TYR A 225 8.37 -0.85 -9.79
CA TYR A 225 8.51 -2.05 -8.98
C TYR A 225 7.15 -2.64 -8.62
N PHE A 226 6.31 -1.86 -7.97
CA PHE A 226 4.98 -2.28 -7.54
C PHE A 226 3.96 -1.17 -7.75
N ALA A 227 2.79 -1.54 -8.25
CA ALA A 227 1.69 -0.59 -8.41
C ALA A 227 0.36 -1.20 -7.99
N ILE A 228 -0.51 -0.36 -7.43
CA ILE A 228 -1.94 -0.64 -7.26
C ILE A 228 -2.70 0.31 -8.17
N VAL A 229 -3.60 -0.25 -8.95
CA VAL A 229 -4.51 0.51 -9.82
C VAL A 229 -5.90 0.44 -9.20
N ASP A 230 -6.44 1.62 -8.86
CA ASP A 230 -7.78 1.79 -8.33
C ASP A 230 -8.67 2.36 -9.45
N GLU A 231 -9.44 1.47 -10.07
CA GLU A 231 -10.34 1.67 -11.23
C GLU A 231 -9.68 2.03 -12.56
#